data_ec591e9a430fbbc5c290a77fe5c34cb9
#
_entry.id   ec591e9a430fbbc5c290a77fe5c34cb9
#
_cell.length_a   1.000
_cell.length_b   1.000
_cell.length_c   1.000
_cell.angle_alpha   90.00
_cell.angle_beta   90.00
_cell.angle_gamma   90.00
#
_symmetry.space_group_name_H-M   'P 1'
#
loop_
_entity.id
_entity.type
_entity.pdbx_description
1 polymer ?
#
loop_
_entity_poly.entity_id
_entity_poly.type
_entity_poly.pdbx_seq_one_letter_code
_entity_poly.pdbx_strand_id
1 'polypeptide(L)'
;YLTNIGMIRKSYFKFAALLSMCITAACSDDDPGKGGGGKSEVKVPENAVDLSAAGTANCYIVKPGGTVVFDAQYKGNSTTESIGDPVTAELVWQDAKNLIQDIYYVSKEKKIVAVTAPGTSGNAVVAACGADGEILWSWHLWIADYDPAASLYTTPANASGTTWTFMDRNVGATTNAPDSFDCHGMIYQWGRKDPFTSAGTFTIINEDYSYQVDGERPIYNILNEELPKMRTRAE
;
A
#
# COMPACT_ATOMS: atom_id res chain seq x y z
N TYR A 1 -30.34 31.24 -17.24
CA TYR A 1 -30.81 30.83 -15.90
C TYR A 1 -29.66 30.11 -15.21
N LEU A 2 -28.99 30.88 -14.36
CA LEU A 2 -27.95 30.39 -13.44
C LEU A 2 -28.68 29.82 -12.22
N THR A 3 -28.44 28.58 -11.90
CA THR A 3 -28.75 28.02 -10.59
C THR A 3 -27.51 27.38 -9.97
N ASN A 4 -27.14 27.95 -8.84
CA ASN A 4 -26.11 27.51 -7.89
C ASN A 4 -26.18 26.02 -7.61
N ILE A 5 -25.07 25.30 -7.89
CA ILE A 5 -24.80 23.99 -7.28
C ILE A 5 -23.88 24.24 -6.10
N GLY A 6 -24.50 24.19 -4.93
CA GLY A 6 -23.84 24.33 -3.65
C GLY A 6 -22.82 23.22 -3.43
N MET A 7 -21.61 23.63 -3.07
CA MET A 7 -20.55 22.78 -2.55
C MET A 7 -21.02 22.05 -1.30
N ILE A 8 -21.32 20.76 -1.41
CA ILE A 8 -21.44 19.88 -0.25
C ILE A 8 -20.03 19.42 0.12
N ARG A 9 -19.37 20.20 0.96
CA ARG A 9 -18.23 19.70 1.74
C ARG A 9 -18.78 18.72 2.76
N LYS A 10 -18.77 17.42 2.45
CA LYS A 10 -18.92 16.38 3.46
C LYS A 10 -17.56 16.15 4.10
N SER A 11 -17.38 16.75 5.25
CA SER A 11 -16.38 16.42 6.25
C SER A 11 -16.61 14.98 6.73
N TYR A 12 -15.79 14.05 6.24
CA TYR A 12 -15.64 12.74 6.83
C TYR A 12 -14.20 12.64 7.27
N PHE A 13 -13.93 13.01 8.50
CA PHE A 13 -12.83 12.46 9.30
C PHE A 13 -12.82 13.16 10.65
N LYS A 14 -13.69 12.66 11.54
CA LYS A 14 -13.42 12.71 12.97
C LYS A 14 -13.30 11.26 13.38
N PHE A 15 -12.11 10.72 13.36
CA PHE A 15 -11.83 9.48 14.05
C PHE A 15 -10.86 9.77 15.18
N ALA A 16 -11.33 9.41 16.36
CA ALA A 16 -10.64 9.47 17.61
C ALA A 16 -9.39 8.57 17.55
N ALA A 17 -8.28 9.11 18.02
CA ALA A 17 -7.11 8.33 18.35
C ALA A 17 -7.49 7.29 19.43
N LEU A 18 -7.61 6.03 19.03
CA LEU A 18 -7.69 4.92 19.97
C LEU A 18 -6.27 4.56 20.40
N LEU A 19 -5.97 4.94 21.61
CA LEU A 19 -4.76 4.62 22.35
C LEU A 19 -4.66 3.09 22.51
N SER A 20 -3.74 2.45 21.80
CA SER A 20 -3.39 1.04 22.04
C SER A 20 -2.68 0.95 23.40
N MET A 21 -3.37 0.38 24.37
CA MET A 21 -2.86 0.14 25.72
C MET A 21 -2.15 -1.21 25.72
N CYS A 22 -0.83 -1.23 25.64
CA CYS A 22 -0.05 -2.39 26.04
C CYS A 22 -0.03 -2.47 27.58
N ILE A 23 -0.71 -3.47 28.12
CA ILE A 23 -0.65 -3.81 29.55
C ILE A 23 0.55 -4.75 29.73
N THR A 24 1.64 -4.25 30.30
CA THR A 24 2.61 -5.09 31.00
C THR A 24 2.53 -4.77 32.48
N ALA A 25 2.02 -5.75 33.24
CA ALA A 25 2.06 -5.69 34.68
C ALA A 25 3.46 -6.06 35.18
N ALA A 26 4.11 -5.14 35.81
CA ALA A 26 5.17 -5.42 36.78
C ALA A 26 5.05 -4.43 37.95
N CYS A 27 4.66 -4.93 39.11
CA CYS A 27 4.68 -4.19 40.36
C CYS A 27 6.12 -4.05 40.83
N SER A 28 6.49 -2.83 41.26
CA SER A 28 7.37 -2.60 42.40
C SER A 28 7.22 -1.14 42.84
N ASP A 29 7.19 -0.96 44.15
CA ASP A 29 6.84 0.22 44.93
C ASP A 29 7.83 1.37 44.84
N ASP A 30 7.29 2.56 45.22
CA ASP A 30 7.92 3.77 45.78
C ASP A 30 8.67 4.74 44.85
N ASP A 31 8.04 5.85 44.48
CA ASP A 31 8.31 7.23 44.99
C ASP A 31 7.44 8.28 44.23
N PRO A 32 6.71 9.21 44.93
CA PRO A 32 5.91 10.21 44.26
C PRO A 32 6.71 11.50 44.04
N GLY A 33 7.28 11.66 42.84
CA GLY A 33 7.91 12.95 42.53
C GLY A 33 8.72 12.99 41.24
N LYS A 34 8.05 13.11 40.09
CA LYS A 34 8.37 13.95 38.93
C LYS A 34 7.63 13.44 37.72
N GLY A 35 6.50 14.07 37.41
CA GLY A 35 5.81 13.88 36.15
C GLY A 35 6.62 14.42 34.98
N GLY A 36 7.35 13.53 34.32
CA GLY A 36 7.93 13.72 33.00
C GLY A 36 7.42 12.57 32.15
N GLY A 37 6.20 12.69 31.64
CA GLY A 37 5.69 11.76 30.60
C GLY A 37 6.49 11.95 29.32
N GLY A 38 7.66 11.33 29.26
CA GLY A 38 8.42 11.22 28.02
C GLY A 38 7.58 10.41 27.06
N LYS A 39 7.04 11.05 25.98
CA LYS A 39 6.54 10.33 24.83
C LYS A 39 7.68 9.45 24.35
N SER A 40 7.53 8.14 24.41
CA SER A 40 8.55 7.23 23.86
C SER A 40 8.70 7.60 22.38
N GLU A 41 9.91 7.94 21.99
CA GLU A 41 10.23 8.28 20.60
C GLU A 41 9.97 7.05 19.73
N VAL A 42 9.11 7.19 18.73
CA VAL A 42 8.86 6.13 17.75
C VAL A 42 10.13 5.98 16.91
N LYS A 43 10.62 4.76 16.78
CA LYS A 43 11.85 4.42 16.07
C LYS A 43 11.61 3.35 15.03
N VAL A 44 12.48 3.31 14.01
CA VAL A 44 12.54 2.20 13.07
C VAL A 44 13.00 0.93 13.83
N PRO A 45 12.26 -0.20 13.74
CA PRO A 45 12.68 -1.45 14.35
C PRO A 45 14.00 -1.97 13.75
N GLU A 46 14.87 -2.51 14.57
CA GLU A 46 16.18 -3.03 14.15
C GLU A 46 16.08 -4.17 13.12
N ASN A 47 14.99 -4.93 13.15
CA ASN A 47 14.73 -6.04 12.22
C ASN A 47 13.95 -5.62 10.96
N ALA A 48 13.67 -4.33 10.76
CA ALA A 48 12.96 -3.84 9.57
C ALA A 48 13.85 -3.93 8.34
N VAL A 49 13.29 -4.46 7.25
CA VAL A 49 13.96 -4.49 5.94
C VAL A 49 13.78 -3.14 5.25
N ASP A 50 14.88 -2.46 4.94
CA ASP A 50 14.83 -1.17 4.22
C ASP A 50 14.65 -1.40 2.72
N LEU A 51 13.45 -1.09 2.23
CA LEU A 51 13.07 -1.24 0.83
C LEU A 51 13.68 -0.15 -0.06
N SER A 52 14.10 0.96 0.52
CA SER A 52 14.70 2.10 -0.19
C SER A 52 16.23 2.11 -0.15
N ALA A 53 16.86 1.09 0.41
CA ALA A 53 18.33 0.99 0.51
C ALA A 53 19.04 1.06 -0.86
N ALA A 54 18.41 0.54 -1.93
CA ALA A 54 18.92 0.60 -3.30
C ALA A 54 18.34 1.77 -4.13
N GLY A 55 17.50 2.60 -3.54
CA GLY A 55 16.82 3.72 -4.19
C GLY A 55 15.32 3.75 -3.89
N THR A 56 14.70 4.89 -4.16
CA THR A 56 13.26 5.10 -3.94
C THR A 56 12.42 4.56 -5.10
N ALA A 57 11.22 4.05 -4.82
CA ALA A 57 10.28 3.56 -5.81
C ALA A 57 8.84 3.95 -5.45
N ASN A 58 7.91 3.89 -6.41
CA ASN A 58 6.47 4.04 -6.15
C ASN A 58 5.79 2.71 -5.82
N CYS A 59 6.45 1.59 -6.16
CA CYS A 59 5.98 0.24 -5.87
C CYS A 59 7.13 -0.59 -5.29
N TYR A 60 6.88 -1.24 -4.17
CA TYR A 60 7.83 -2.15 -3.54
C TYR A 60 7.26 -3.55 -3.46
N ILE A 61 8.08 -4.55 -3.80
CA ILE A 61 7.76 -5.96 -3.57
C ILE A 61 8.17 -6.31 -2.15
N VAL A 62 7.22 -6.84 -1.38
CA VAL A 62 7.37 -7.11 0.05
C VAL A 62 7.07 -8.57 0.33
N LYS A 63 7.94 -9.28 1.04
CA LYS A 63 7.63 -10.64 1.49
C LYS A 63 6.59 -10.62 2.61
N PRO A 64 5.61 -11.54 2.61
CA PRO A 64 4.66 -11.69 3.71
C PRO A 64 5.34 -11.95 5.06
N GLY A 65 4.78 -11.39 6.13
CA GLY A 65 5.22 -11.68 7.51
C GLY A 65 6.46 -10.92 7.95
N GLY A 66 6.76 -9.78 7.32
CA GLY A 66 7.90 -8.94 7.66
C GLY A 66 7.54 -7.55 8.18
N THR A 67 8.50 -6.92 8.82
CA THR A 67 8.51 -5.48 9.05
C THR A 67 9.40 -4.84 8.00
N VAL A 68 8.84 -3.88 7.27
CA VAL A 68 9.57 -3.14 6.23
C VAL A 68 9.59 -1.66 6.55
N VAL A 69 10.60 -0.99 6.04
CA VAL A 69 10.77 0.46 6.16
C VAL A 69 11.20 1.03 4.82
N PHE A 70 10.76 2.23 4.49
CA PHE A 70 11.17 2.92 3.27
C PHE A 70 11.14 4.44 3.43
N ASP A 71 11.88 5.11 2.57
CA ASP A 71 12.00 6.57 2.55
C ASP A 71 10.65 7.23 2.26
N ALA A 72 10.31 8.24 3.05
CA ALA A 72 9.12 9.07 2.90
C ALA A 72 9.48 10.56 2.88
N GLN A 73 10.71 10.90 2.51
CA GLN A 73 11.13 12.29 2.30
C GLN A 73 10.90 12.73 0.86
N TYR A 74 11.06 11.80 -0.09
CA TYR A 74 10.98 12.09 -1.51
C TYR A 74 9.87 11.29 -2.19
N LYS A 75 9.39 11.81 -3.32
CA LYS A 75 8.50 11.05 -4.20
C LYS A 75 9.21 9.79 -4.68
N GLY A 76 8.47 8.74 -4.92
CA GLY A 76 9.04 7.51 -5.47
C GLY A 76 9.76 7.77 -6.80
N ASN A 77 10.86 7.08 -7.03
CA ASN A 77 11.78 7.26 -8.15
C ASN A 77 12.46 8.66 -8.20
N SER A 78 12.50 9.35 -7.07
CA SER A 78 13.18 10.65 -6.95
C SER A 78 14.06 10.69 -5.69
N THR A 79 15.14 11.44 -5.75
CA THR A 79 16.00 11.75 -4.61
C THR A 79 16.07 13.27 -4.34
N THR A 80 15.27 14.06 -5.06
CA THR A 80 15.29 15.53 -5.00
C THR A 80 13.90 16.14 -4.86
N GLU A 81 12.84 15.45 -5.32
CA GLU A 81 11.48 15.95 -5.21
C GLU A 81 10.88 15.60 -3.86
N SER A 82 10.89 16.53 -2.92
CA SER A 82 10.28 16.34 -1.61
C SER A 82 8.77 16.14 -1.71
N ILE A 83 8.22 15.32 -0.81
CA ILE A 83 6.76 15.17 -0.64
C ILE A 83 6.15 16.22 0.30
N GLY A 84 6.97 17.05 0.93
CA GLY A 84 6.56 18.01 1.97
C GLY A 84 6.88 17.51 3.38
N ASP A 85 6.04 17.87 4.34
CA ASP A 85 6.25 17.60 5.76
C ASP A 85 5.20 16.62 6.30
N PRO A 86 5.40 15.31 6.16
CA PRO A 86 4.47 14.32 6.68
C PRO A 86 4.49 14.28 8.21
N VAL A 87 3.33 14.03 8.79
CA VAL A 87 3.15 13.84 10.24
C VAL A 87 2.65 12.45 10.60
N THR A 88 1.95 11.77 9.68
CA THR A 88 1.44 10.41 9.85
C THR A 88 1.66 9.56 8.61
N ALA A 89 1.51 8.24 8.77
CA ALA A 89 1.36 7.32 7.67
C ALA A 89 0.06 6.53 7.85
N GLU A 90 -0.63 6.26 6.75
CA GLU A 90 -1.93 5.62 6.74
C GLU A 90 -2.06 4.56 5.66
N LEU A 91 -2.87 3.54 5.93
CA LEU A 91 -3.32 2.59 4.92
C LEU A 91 -4.49 3.21 4.15
N VAL A 92 -4.28 3.46 2.86
CA VAL A 92 -5.33 3.98 1.97
C VAL A 92 -6.32 2.87 1.63
N TRP A 93 -5.81 1.69 1.25
CA TRP A 93 -6.59 0.48 1.03
C TRP A 93 -5.68 -0.77 0.95
N GLN A 94 -6.28 -1.94 1.17
CA GLN A 94 -5.68 -3.25 0.94
C GLN A 94 -6.71 -4.18 0.26
N ASP A 95 -6.27 -5.09 -0.60
CA ASP A 95 -7.14 -6.03 -1.34
C ASP A 95 -7.35 -7.38 -0.64
N ALA A 96 -6.70 -7.58 0.49
CA ALA A 96 -6.91 -8.71 1.39
C ALA A 96 -7.01 -8.21 2.83
N LYS A 97 -7.89 -8.83 3.62
CA LYS A 97 -8.03 -8.49 5.06
C LYS A 97 -6.77 -8.82 5.84
N ASN A 98 -6.44 -7.97 6.80
CA ASN A 98 -5.27 -8.10 7.67
C ASN A 98 -3.92 -8.14 6.92
N LEU A 99 -3.84 -7.70 5.68
CA LEU A 99 -2.61 -7.72 4.90
C LEU A 99 -1.54 -6.81 5.51
N ILE A 100 -1.95 -5.58 5.88
CA ILE A 100 -1.16 -4.64 6.68
C ILE A 100 -1.68 -4.67 8.11
N GLN A 101 -0.82 -5.05 9.04
CA GLN A 101 -1.14 -5.17 10.46
C GLN A 101 -0.87 -3.89 11.24
N ASP A 102 0.15 -3.15 10.82
CA ASP A 102 0.51 -1.87 11.40
C ASP A 102 1.21 -0.97 10.38
N ILE A 103 1.04 0.34 10.51
CA ILE A 103 1.69 1.34 9.69
C ILE A 103 1.88 2.63 10.49
N TYR A 104 3.09 3.21 10.43
CA TYR A 104 3.37 4.47 11.09
C TYR A 104 4.55 5.22 10.44
N TYR A 105 4.58 6.53 10.67
CA TYR A 105 5.63 7.41 10.24
C TYR A 105 6.65 7.66 11.37
N VAL A 106 7.93 7.53 11.04
CA VAL A 106 9.05 7.81 11.94
C VAL A 106 9.67 9.15 11.53
N SER A 107 9.29 10.20 12.23
CA SER A 107 9.58 11.58 11.84
C SER A 107 11.08 11.91 11.83
N LYS A 108 11.86 11.34 12.74
CA LYS A 108 13.31 11.59 12.85
C LYS A 108 14.07 11.05 11.65
N GLU A 109 13.73 9.85 11.21
CA GLU A 109 14.33 9.17 10.07
C GLU A 109 13.64 9.51 8.75
N LYS A 110 12.48 10.19 8.80
CA LYS A 110 11.62 10.48 7.64
C LYS A 110 11.24 9.24 6.85
N LYS A 111 10.87 8.18 7.55
CA LYS A 111 10.56 6.87 6.99
C LYS A 111 9.17 6.41 7.40
N ILE A 112 8.56 5.58 6.56
CA ILE A 112 7.36 4.82 6.88
C ILE A 112 7.76 3.40 7.23
N VAL A 113 7.21 2.88 8.31
CA VAL A 113 7.29 1.48 8.71
C VAL A 113 5.94 0.82 8.45
N ALA A 114 5.95 -0.34 7.83
CA ALA A 114 4.77 -1.17 7.63
C ALA A 114 5.03 -2.61 8.09
N VAL A 115 4.06 -3.21 8.77
CA VAL A 115 4.09 -4.60 9.23
C VAL A 115 3.10 -5.40 8.40
N THR A 116 3.58 -6.45 7.74
CA THR A 116 2.75 -7.32 6.90
C THR A 116 2.42 -8.63 7.60
N ALA A 117 1.22 -9.17 7.32
CA ALA A 117 0.79 -10.43 7.89
C ALA A 117 1.58 -11.62 7.33
N PRO A 118 1.92 -12.62 8.16
CA PRO A 118 2.53 -13.84 7.67
C PRO A 118 1.54 -14.65 6.82
N GLY A 119 2.03 -15.22 5.71
CA GLY A 119 1.26 -16.12 4.86
C GLY A 119 0.11 -15.48 4.06
N THR A 120 -0.05 -14.15 4.11
CA THR A 120 -1.06 -13.42 3.34
C THR A 120 -0.37 -12.63 2.24
N SER A 121 -0.78 -12.86 1.00
CA SER A 121 -0.33 -12.12 -0.18
C SER A 121 -1.45 -11.20 -0.69
N GLY A 122 -1.09 -10.12 -1.33
CA GLY A 122 -2.03 -9.13 -1.86
C GLY A 122 -1.37 -7.81 -2.16
N ASN A 123 -2.18 -6.77 -2.26
CA ASN A 123 -1.74 -5.42 -2.61
C ASN A 123 -2.32 -4.41 -1.62
N ALA A 124 -1.52 -3.43 -1.28
CA ALA A 124 -1.94 -2.32 -0.44
C ALA A 124 -1.40 -1.00 -1.00
N VAL A 125 -2.16 0.06 -0.84
CA VAL A 125 -1.66 1.42 -1.02
C VAL A 125 -1.59 2.09 0.34
N VAL A 126 -0.42 2.61 0.65
CA VAL A 126 -0.13 3.34 1.88
C VAL A 126 0.25 4.77 1.55
N ALA A 127 0.04 5.70 2.46
CA ALA A 127 0.28 7.11 2.24
C ALA A 127 1.03 7.76 3.39
N ALA A 128 1.83 8.78 3.07
CA ALA A 128 2.28 9.80 4.02
C ALA A 128 1.28 10.95 4.00
N CYS A 129 0.82 11.36 5.17
CA CYS A 129 -0.18 12.42 5.32
C CYS A 129 0.38 13.61 6.09
N GLY A 130 -0.04 14.81 5.69
CA GLY A 130 0.25 16.05 6.35
C GLY A 130 -0.61 16.29 7.59
N ALA A 131 -0.49 17.46 8.21
CA ALA A 131 -1.14 17.79 9.47
C ALA A 131 -2.68 17.84 9.36
N ASP A 132 -3.21 18.17 8.19
CA ASP A 132 -4.64 18.24 7.92
C ASP A 132 -5.21 16.90 7.41
N GLY A 133 -4.38 15.83 7.39
CA GLY A 133 -4.76 14.51 6.89
C GLY A 133 -4.76 14.42 5.36
N GLU A 134 -4.25 15.42 4.64
CA GLU A 134 -4.08 15.36 3.20
C GLU A 134 -2.97 14.38 2.82
N ILE A 135 -3.19 13.59 1.77
CA ILE A 135 -2.18 12.69 1.23
C ILE A 135 -1.12 13.52 0.50
N LEU A 136 0.11 13.51 1.01
CA LEU A 136 1.27 14.15 0.38
C LEU A 136 1.87 13.26 -0.71
N TRP A 137 1.97 11.95 -0.43
CA TRP A 137 2.40 10.94 -1.39
C TRP A 137 1.91 9.57 -0.97
N SER A 138 1.84 8.62 -1.91
CA SER A 138 1.42 7.24 -1.67
C SER A 138 2.32 6.25 -2.38
N TRP A 139 2.37 5.03 -1.86
CA TRP A 139 3.16 3.92 -2.39
C TRP A 139 2.30 2.67 -2.50
N HIS A 140 2.56 1.88 -3.55
CA HIS A 140 2.02 0.55 -3.70
C HIS A 140 2.94 -0.47 -3.04
N LEU A 141 2.44 -1.21 -2.06
CA LEU A 141 3.10 -2.38 -1.48
C LEU A 141 2.50 -3.64 -2.11
N TRP A 142 3.32 -4.33 -2.89
CA TRP A 142 2.98 -5.59 -3.52
C TRP A 142 3.52 -6.72 -2.63
N ILE A 143 2.64 -7.29 -1.79
CA ILE A 143 3.00 -8.31 -0.80
C ILE A 143 2.88 -9.69 -1.45
N ALA A 144 4.01 -10.31 -1.76
CA ALA A 144 4.09 -11.62 -2.39
C ALA A 144 5.43 -12.29 -2.08
N ASP A 145 5.45 -13.61 -1.99
CA ASP A 145 6.70 -14.36 -1.97
C ASP A 145 7.21 -14.48 -3.42
N TYR A 146 7.78 -13.39 -3.89
CA TYR A 146 8.20 -13.22 -5.28
C TYR A 146 9.54 -12.49 -5.35
N ASP A 147 10.45 -13.10 -6.12
CA ASP A 147 11.72 -12.49 -6.50
C ASP A 147 11.74 -12.32 -8.03
N PRO A 148 11.59 -11.08 -8.56
CA PRO A 148 11.63 -10.85 -9.99
C PRO A 148 12.92 -11.37 -10.65
N ALA A 149 14.06 -11.24 -9.98
CA ALA A 149 15.36 -11.65 -10.54
C ALA A 149 15.47 -13.17 -10.75
N ALA A 150 14.76 -13.94 -9.92
CA ALA A 150 14.73 -15.41 -10.02
C ALA A 150 13.74 -15.94 -11.06
N SER A 151 12.83 -15.08 -11.58
CA SER A 151 11.68 -15.49 -12.40
C SER A 151 11.59 -14.72 -13.73
N LEU A 152 12.71 -14.25 -14.25
CA LEU A 152 12.73 -13.51 -15.51
C LEU A 152 12.53 -14.44 -16.71
N TYR A 153 11.72 -13.98 -17.66
CA TYR A 153 11.58 -14.60 -18.97
C TYR A 153 12.25 -13.73 -20.04
N THR A 154 13.19 -14.32 -20.78
CA THR A 154 13.84 -13.67 -21.91
C THR A 154 13.35 -14.28 -23.20
N THR A 155 12.85 -13.42 -24.12
CA THR A 155 12.37 -13.85 -25.42
C THR A 155 13.51 -14.41 -26.27
N PRO A 156 13.23 -15.31 -27.22
CA PRO A 156 14.15 -15.58 -28.32
C PRO A 156 14.51 -14.28 -29.07
N ALA A 157 15.68 -14.28 -29.69
CA ALA A 157 16.10 -13.15 -30.52
C ALA A 157 15.16 -13.01 -31.73
N ASN A 158 14.75 -11.78 -32.02
CA ASN A 158 14.02 -11.47 -33.25
C ASN A 158 14.97 -11.44 -34.47
N ALA A 159 14.43 -11.12 -35.64
CA ALA A 159 15.21 -11.06 -36.90
C ALA A 159 16.37 -10.02 -36.83
N SER A 160 16.31 -9.04 -35.94
CA SER A 160 17.36 -8.03 -35.70
C SER A 160 18.34 -8.45 -34.59
N GLY A 161 18.21 -9.65 -34.03
CA GLY A 161 19.05 -10.12 -32.93
C GLY A 161 18.66 -9.55 -31.56
N THR A 162 17.55 -8.84 -31.45
CA THR A 162 17.11 -8.21 -30.19
C THR A 162 16.33 -9.20 -29.35
N THR A 163 16.60 -9.22 -28.06
CA THR A 163 15.84 -9.96 -27.02
C THR A 163 15.23 -8.98 -26.03
N TRP A 164 14.14 -9.39 -25.40
CA TRP A 164 13.52 -8.64 -24.29
C TRP A 164 13.41 -9.54 -23.07
N THR A 165 13.59 -8.95 -21.91
CA THR A 165 13.45 -9.66 -20.63
C THR A 165 12.28 -9.07 -19.87
N PHE A 166 11.36 -9.93 -19.42
CA PHE A 166 10.15 -9.59 -18.71
C PHE A 166 10.09 -10.33 -17.38
N MET A 167 9.34 -9.76 -16.44
CA MET A 167 8.86 -10.52 -15.28
C MET A 167 7.90 -11.62 -15.77
N ASP A 168 7.78 -12.71 -15.02
CA ASP A 168 6.89 -13.84 -15.32
C ASP A 168 5.40 -13.53 -15.04
N ARG A 169 5.11 -12.33 -14.53
CA ARG A 169 3.77 -11.92 -14.08
C ARG A 169 3.54 -10.42 -14.19
N ASN A 170 2.27 -10.02 -14.14
CA ASN A 170 1.87 -8.62 -14.08
C ASN A 170 2.20 -8.00 -12.72
N VAL A 171 2.43 -6.68 -12.69
CA VAL A 171 2.64 -5.94 -11.44
C VAL A 171 1.45 -6.12 -10.51
N GLY A 172 1.70 -6.50 -9.27
CA GLY A 172 0.66 -6.78 -8.27
C GLY A 172 0.08 -8.21 -8.32
N ALA A 173 0.48 -9.06 -9.29
CA ALA A 173 0.03 -10.45 -9.33
C ALA A 173 0.70 -11.29 -8.24
N THR A 174 -0.08 -11.99 -7.43
CA THR A 174 0.44 -12.83 -6.35
C THR A 174 0.76 -14.26 -6.80
N THR A 175 0.34 -14.61 -8.02
CA THR A 175 0.68 -15.88 -8.70
C THR A 175 0.86 -15.64 -10.20
N ASN A 176 1.47 -16.59 -10.90
CA ASN A 176 1.49 -16.66 -12.37
C ASN A 176 0.60 -17.80 -12.92
N ALA A 177 -0.21 -18.44 -12.07
CA ALA A 177 -1.13 -19.49 -12.47
C ALA A 177 -2.23 -18.92 -13.38
N PRO A 178 -2.37 -19.40 -14.64
CA PRO A 178 -3.26 -18.77 -15.63
C PRO A 178 -4.75 -18.97 -15.34
N ASP A 179 -5.09 -19.89 -14.47
CA ASP A 179 -6.45 -20.22 -14.03
C ASP A 179 -6.87 -19.48 -12.74
N SER A 180 -6.02 -18.61 -12.24
CA SER A 180 -6.27 -17.80 -11.03
C SER A 180 -6.45 -16.33 -11.38
N PHE A 181 -7.48 -15.68 -10.82
CA PHE A 181 -7.62 -14.21 -10.89
C PHE A 181 -6.45 -13.45 -10.27
N ASP A 182 -5.70 -14.10 -9.39
CA ASP A 182 -4.52 -13.52 -8.74
C ASP A 182 -3.34 -13.33 -9.70
N CYS A 183 -3.40 -13.90 -10.91
CA CYS A 183 -2.42 -13.66 -11.97
C CYS A 183 -2.65 -12.34 -12.74
N HIS A 184 -3.82 -11.72 -12.62
CA HIS A 184 -4.13 -10.49 -13.36
C HIS A 184 -3.34 -9.28 -12.87
N GLY A 185 -2.93 -9.29 -11.58
CA GLY A 185 -2.23 -8.16 -10.97
C GLY A 185 -3.12 -6.93 -10.81
N MET A 186 -2.51 -5.75 -10.83
CA MET A 186 -3.20 -4.47 -10.65
C MET A 186 -3.48 -3.79 -11.98
N ILE A 187 -4.51 -2.97 -12.03
CA ILE A 187 -4.85 -2.14 -13.18
C ILE A 187 -4.28 -0.74 -12.97
N TYR A 188 -3.57 -0.23 -13.97
CA TYR A 188 -3.02 1.12 -13.97
C TYR A 188 -3.70 1.98 -15.03
N GLN A 189 -4.01 3.21 -14.68
CA GLN A 189 -4.52 4.21 -15.61
C GLN A 189 -3.38 5.12 -16.06
N TRP A 190 -3.36 5.49 -17.34
CA TRP A 190 -2.37 6.44 -17.85
C TRP A 190 -2.38 7.76 -17.05
N GLY A 191 -1.20 8.23 -16.65
CA GLY A 191 -1.03 9.43 -15.86
C GLY A 191 -1.31 9.28 -14.36
N ARG A 192 -1.68 8.09 -13.90
CA ARG A 192 -1.91 7.79 -12.47
C ARG A 192 -0.88 6.78 -11.96
N LYS A 193 -0.23 7.09 -10.84
CA LYS A 193 0.77 6.20 -10.22
C LYS A 193 0.17 5.10 -9.35
N ASP A 194 -0.98 5.37 -8.70
CA ASP A 194 -1.61 4.41 -7.80
C ASP A 194 -2.49 3.43 -8.59
N PRO A 195 -2.39 2.13 -8.29
CA PRO A 195 -3.16 1.13 -8.98
C PRO A 195 -4.62 1.09 -8.53
N PHE A 196 -5.45 0.47 -9.40
CA PHE A 196 -6.77 -0.05 -9.05
C PHE A 196 -6.70 -1.56 -8.89
N THR A 197 -7.61 -2.13 -8.11
CA THR A 197 -7.76 -3.57 -8.05
C THR A 197 -8.21 -4.14 -9.40
N SER A 198 -7.79 -5.37 -9.71
CA SER A 198 -8.28 -6.11 -10.86
C SER A 198 -9.77 -6.45 -10.70
N ALA A 199 -10.38 -6.89 -11.78
CA ALA A 199 -11.73 -7.46 -11.73
C ALA A 199 -11.79 -8.63 -10.74
N GLY A 200 -12.90 -8.75 -10.03
CA GLY A 200 -13.13 -9.87 -9.11
C GLY A 200 -13.35 -11.18 -9.85
N THR A 201 -14.26 -11.15 -10.83
CA THR A 201 -14.57 -12.26 -11.73
C THR A 201 -14.99 -11.74 -13.10
N PHE A 202 -14.96 -12.57 -14.09
CA PHE A 202 -15.65 -12.33 -15.36
C PHE A 202 -16.34 -13.60 -15.83
N THR A 203 -17.48 -13.45 -16.47
CA THR A 203 -18.22 -14.55 -17.06
C THR A 203 -18.24 -14.38 -18.58
N ILE A 204 -17.88 -15.42 -19.33
CA ILE A 204 -18.07 -15.45 -20.77
C ILE A 204 -19.57 -15.68 -21.02
N ILE A 205 -20.23 -14.69 -21.63
CA ILE A 205 -21.69 -14.72 -21.81
C ILE A 205 -22.13 -15.17 -23.20
N ASN A 206 -21.23 -15.14 -24.19
CA ASN A 206 -21.56 -15.54 -25.55
C ASN A 206 -20.43 -16.33 -26.24
N GLU A 207 -20.77 -17.04 -27.28
CA GLU A 207 -19.81 -17.78 -28.10
C GLU A 207 -18.82 -16.86 -28.85
N ASP A 208 -19.12 -15.57 -28.97
CA ASP A 208 -18.24 -14.54 -29.54
C ASP A 208 -17.19 -14.02 -28.55
N TYR A 209 -17.06 -14.67 -27.38
CA TYR A 209 -16.18 -14.29 -26.30
C TYR A 209 -16.49 -12.93 -25.66
N SER A 210 -17.69 -12.40 -25.83
CA SER A 210 -18.13 -11.29 -25.00
C SER A 210 -18.17 -11.72 -23.54
N TYR A 211 -17.71 -10.85 -22.63
CA TYR A 211 -17.64 -11.15 -21.20
C TYR A 211 -18.27 -10.04 -20.38
N GLN A 212 -18.83 -10.43 -19.28
CA GLN A 212 -19.28 -9.53 -18.23
C GLN A 212 -18.26 -9.57 -17.09
N VAL A 213 -17.81 -8.39 -16.67
CA VAL A 213 -16.97 -8.25 -15.48
C VAL A 213 -17.87 -8.21 -14.27
N ASP A 214 -17.81 -9.23 -13.43
CA ASP A 214 -18.57 -9.32 -12.21
C ASP A 214 -17.76 -8.71 -11.05
N GLY A 215 -17.93 -7.42 -10.90
CA GLY A 215 -17.44 -6.70 -9.73
C GLY A 215 -15.95 -6.37 -9.78
N GLU A 216 -15.58 -5.46 -8.92
CA GLU A 216 -14.20 -5.21 -8.54
C GLU A 216 -13.88 -6.06 -7.31
N ARG A 217 -12.61 -6.43 -7.15
CA ARG A 217 -12.15 -7.00 -5.89
C ARG A 217 -12.46 -6.03 -4.76
N PRO A 218 -13.00 -6.51 -3.62
CA PRO A 218 -13.23 -5.66 -2.47
C PRO A 218 -11.90 -5.12 -1.94
N ILE A 219 -11.95 -3.90 -1.43
CA ILE A 219 -10.84 -3.26 -0.74
C ILE A 219 -11.24 -2.91 0.68
N TYR A 220 -10.26 -2.90 1.57
CA TYR A 220 -10.49 -2.77 3.00
C TYR A 220 -9.60 -1.67 3.60
N ASN A 221 -10.10 -1.03 4.65
CA ASN A 221 -9.28 -0.17 5.52
C ASN A 221 -8.47 -1.01 6.52
N ILE A 222 -7.72 -0.35 7.40
CA ILE A 222 -6.89 -1.01 8.44
C ILE A 222 -7.72 -1.82 9.45
N LEU A 223 -9.00 -1.48 9.63
CA LEU A 223 -9.94 -2.21 10.49
C LEU A 223 -10.66 -3.36 9.76
N ASN A 224 -10.28 -3.65 8.51
CA ASN A 224 -10.89 -4.66 7.64
C ASN A 224 -12.35 -4.36 7.27
N GLU A 225 -12.77 -3.12 7.36
CA GLU A 225 -14.05 -2.65 6.84
C GLU A 225 -13.93 -2.45 5.33
N GLU A 226 -14.94 -2.91 4.60
CA GLU A 226 -14.97 -2.76 3.15
C GLU A 226 -15.14 -1.29 2.76
N LEU A 227 -14.26 -0.83 1.87
CA LEU A 227 -14.31 0.52 1.33
C LEU A 227 -15.19 0.57 0.07
N PRO A 228 -15.76 1.75 -0.25
CA PRO A 228 -16.45 1.96 -1.52
C PRO A 228 -15.55 1.64 -2.71
N LYS A 229 -16.13 1.08 -3.76
CA LYS A 229 -15.42 0.73 -5.00
C LYS A 229 -14.63 1.91 -5.55
N MET A 230 -13.40 1.66 -5.99
CA MET A 230 -12.51 2.73 -6.45
C MET A 230 -13.00 3.44 -7.71
N ARG A 231 -13.67 2.71 -8.61
CA ARG A 231 -14.19 3.28 -9.88
C ARG A 231 -15.32 4.27 -9.69
N THR A 232 -16.04 4.21 -8.58
CA THR A 232 -17.08 5.18 -8.24
C THR A 232 -16.55 6.47 -7.61
N ARG A 233 -15.24 6.54 -7.32
CA ARG A 233 -14.59 7.76 -6.79
C ARG A 233 -14.07 8.70 -7.88
N ALA A 234 -14.11 8.30 -9.14
CA ALA A 234 -13.63 9.08 -10.29
C ALA A 234 -14.73 9.90 -10.97
N GLU A 235 -15.94 9.93 -10.39
CA GLU A 235 -17.07 10.78 -10.84
C GLU A 235 -17.17 12.08 -10.02
#